data_93c5a60a4a17392778630725fa7421e6
#
_entry.id   93c5a60a4a17392778630725fa7421e6
#
_cell.length_a   1.000
_cell.length_b   1.000
_cell.length_c   1.000
_cell.angle_alpha   90.00
_cell.angle_beta   90.00
_cell.angle_gamma   90.00
#
_symmetry.space_group_name_H-M   'P 1'
#
loop_
_entity.id
_entity.type
_entity.pdbx_description
1 polymer ?
#
loop_
_entity_poly.entity_id
_entity_poly.type
_entity_poly.pdbx_seq_one_letter_code
_entity_poly.pdbx_strand_id
1 'polypeptide(L)'
;STPIRSSAASDVYKRQVMRQAASRGTAVHTLIENYLNNEELSKQDVLPVALFVTMKSELDNINNIRIQEGGLYSDKLGVAGRVDCIAEYKGKISVIDFKTSTKEKKEEWVENYFIQGSAYCEMYEERFLQPIEQVVILIVTEDGAVQTFIKDKRDYLPLLKTAIKEFNEKNN
;
A
#
# COMPACT_ATOMS: atom_id res chain seq x y z
N SER A 1 44.84 1.72 7.08
CA SER A 1 44.25 1.50 5.73
C SER A 1 43.32 0.33 5.74
N THR A 2 42.03 0.51 5.71
CA THR A 2 41.04 -0.29 5.02
C THR A 2 39.62 -0.22 5.62
N PRO A 3 38.96 0.95 5.68
CA PRO A 3 37.52 0.97 5.94
C PRO A 3 36.66 1.05 4.65
N ILE A 4 37.25 1.38 3.49
CA ILE A 4 36.48 1.70 2.28
C ILE A 4 35.86 0.47 1.59
N ARG A 5 36.48 -0.70 1.66
CA ARG A 5 35.96 -1.92 1.05
C ARG A 5 34.75 -2.52 1.77
N SER A 6 34.65 -2.35 3.09
CA SER A 6 33.54 -2.88 3.86
C SER A 6 32.23 -2.09 3.67
N SER A 7 32.34 -0.77 3.48
CA SER A 7 31.17 0.09 3.23
C SER A 7 30.55 -0.16 1.85
N ALA A 8 31.37 -0.26 0.79
CA ALA A 8 30.89 -0.51 -0.57
C ALA A 8 30.21 -1.88 -0.69
N ALA A 9 30.77 -2.94 -0.09
CA ALA A 9 30.16 -4.27 -0.07
C ALA A 9 28.84 -4.26 0.72
N SER A 10 28.77 -3.55 1.85
CA SER A 10 27.55 -3.37 2.62
C SER A 10 26.49 -2.61 1.83
N ASP A 11 26.87 -1.59 1.07
CA ASP A 11 25.94 -0.82 0.26
C ASP A 11 25.40 -1.62 -0.93
N VAL A 12 26.24 -2.43 -1.57
CA VAL A 12 25.82 -3.36 -2.63
C VAL A 12 24.83 -4.39 -2.07
N TYR A 13 25.13 -4.98 -0.92
CA TYR A 13 24.25 -5.93 -0.24
C TYR A 13 22.89 -5.31 0.12
N LYS A 14 22.88 -4.12 0.71
CA LYS A 14 21.66 -3.39 1.04
C LYS A 14 20.80 -3.12 -0.19
N ARG A 15 21.41 -2.68 -1.29
CA ARG A 15 20.70 -2.45 -2.56
C ARG A 15 20.10 -3.73 -3.11
N GLN A 16 20.82 -4.85 -3.02
CA GLN A 16 20.32 -6.16 -3.46
C GLN A 16 19.12 -6.61 -2.64
N VAL A 17 19.18 -6.49 -1.30
CA VAL A 17 18.07 -6.81 -0.40
C VAL A 17 16.85 -5.94 -0.70
N MET A 18 17.04 -4.64 -0.94
CA MET A 18 15.95 -3.72 -1.31
C MET A 18 15.31 -4.09 -2.66
N ARG A 19 16.11 -4.48 -3.66
CA ARG A 19 15.59 -4.93 -4.96
C ARG A 19 14.77 -6.22 -4.84
N GLN A 20 15.24 -7.17 -4.06
CA GLN A 20 14.51 -8.42 -3.80
C GLN A 20 13.17 -8.15 -3.10
N ALA A 21 13.17 -7.28 -2.09
CA ALA A 21 11.96 -6.87 -1.39
C ALA A 21 10.95 -6.19 -2.33
N ALA A 22 11.41 -5.27 -3.18
CA ALA A 22 10.56 -4.60 -4.17
C ALA A 22 9.99 -5.57 -5.21
N SER A 23 10.81 -6.48 -5.72
CA SER A 23 10.39 -7.53 -6.67
C SER A 23 9.34 -8.45 -6.05
N ARG A 24 9.52 -8.87 -4.80
CA ARG A 24 8.57 -9.70 -4.07
C ARG A 24 7.24 -8.96 -3.86
N GLY A 25 7.29 -7.70 -3.47
CA GLY A 25 6.10 -6.86 -3.30
C GLY A 25 5.32 -6.74 -4.60
N THR A 26 5.97 -6.49 -5.71
CA THR A 26 5.36 -6.43 -7.05
C THR A 26 4.70 -7.75 -7.42
N ALA A 27 5.35 -8.88 -7.16
CA ALA A 27 4.81 -10.20 -7.45
C ALA A 27 3.54 -10.50 -6.62
N VAL A 28 3.53 -10.15 -5.34
CA VAL A 28 2.35 -10.30 -4.48
C VAL A 28 1.20 -9.43 -4.97
N HIS A 29 1.45 -8.17 -5.31
CA HIS A 29 0.43 -7.27 -5.87
C HIS A 29 -0.18 -7.82 -7.16
N THR A 30 0.63 -8.39 -8.05
CA THR A 30 0.14 -9.04 -9.28
C THR A 30 -0.79 -10.20 -8.98
N LEU A 31 -0.43 -11.07 -8.02
CA LEU A 31 -1.28 -12.19 -7.61
C LEU A 31 -2.60 -11.72 -7.00
N ILE A 32 -2.57 -10.68 -6.17
CA ILE A 32 -3.77 -10.08 -5.59
C ILE A 32 -4.67 -9.52 -6.69
N GLU A 33 -4.12 -8.78 -7.63
CA GLU A 33 -4.86 -8.23 -8.76
C GLU A 33 -5.53 -9.32 -9.60
N ASN A 34 -4.79 -10.37 -9.95
CA ASN A 34 -5.34 -11.52 -10.67
C ASN A 34 -6.51 -12.15 -9.88
N TYR A 35 -6.31 -12.40 -8.60
CA TYR A 35 -7.32 -13.03 -7.75
C TYR A 35 -8.60 -12.20 -7.63
N LEU A 36 -8.47 -10.91 -7.35
CA LEU A 36 -9.61 -10.01 -7.21
C LEU A 36 -10.36 -9.78 -8.53
N ASN A 37 -9.69 -9.93 -9.67
CA ASN A 37 -10.30 -9.86 -11.00
C ASN A 37 -10.84 -11.22 -11.49
N ASN A 38 -10.75 -12.28 -10.68
CA ASN A 38 -11.12 -13.64 -11.06
C ASN A 38 -10.37 -14.14 -12.31
N GLU A 39 -9.12 -13.72 -12.44
CA GLU A 39 -8.21 -14.15 -13.51
C GLU A 39 -7.35 -15.32 -13.04
N GLU A 40 -6.76 -16.03 -14.01
CA GLU A 40 -5.76 -17.04 -13.72
C GLU A 40 -4.54 -16.41 -13.03
N LEU A 41 -4.05 -17.05 -11.97
CA LEU A 41 -2.90 -16.54 -11.23
C LEU A 41 -1.63 -16.62 -12.08
N SER A 42 -0.89 -15.52 -12.13
CA SER A 42 0.41 -15.46 -12.80
C SER A 42 1.40 -16.43 -12.15
N LYS A 43 2.31 -16.99 -12.96
CA LYS A 43 3.43 -17.75 -12.42
C LYS A 43 4.36 -16.82 -11.65
N GLN A 44 4.60 -17.15 -10.38
CA GLN A 44 5.49 -16.42 -9.48
C GLN A 44 6.34 -17.40 -8.67
N ASP A 45 7.39 -16.88 -8.06
CA ASP A 45 8.24 -17.66 -7.15
C ASP A 45 7.48 -18.13 -5.90
N VAL A 46 8.04 -19.09 -5.20
CA VAL A 46 7.39 -19.73 -4.05
C VAL A 46 7.02 -18.76 -2.94
N LEU A 47 7.92 -17.82 -2.59
CA LEU A 47 7.67 -16.88 -1.50
C LEU A 47 6.51 -15.91 -1.80
N PRO A 48 6.45 -15.23 -2.94
CA PRO A 48 5.28 -14.42 -3.29
C PRO A 48 3.97 -15.20 -3.27
N VAL A 49 3.96 -16.43 -3.77
CA VAL A 49 2.77 -17.29 -3.75
C VAL A 49 2.36 -17.60 -2.31
N ALA A 50 3.31 -17.94 -1.44
CA ALA A 50 3.03 -18.23 -0.03
C ALA A 50 2.46 -17.00 0.70
N LEU A 51 3.00 -15.82 0.45
CA LEU A 51 2.49 -14.56 1.01
C LEU A 51 1.05 -14.27 0.52
N PHE A 52 0.81 -14.44 -0.77
CA PHE A 52 -0.54 -14.28 -1.32
C PHE A 52 -1.54 -15.26 -0.69
N VAL A 53 -1.19 -16.54 -0.58
CA VAL A 53 -2.07 -17.56 0.03
C VAL A 53 -2.38 -17.20 1.49
N THR A 54 -1.40 -16.71 2.23
CA THR A 54 -1.58 -16.25 3.62
C THR A 54 -2.58 -15.09 3.70
N MET A 55 -2.57 -14.16 2.74
CA MET A 55 -3.48 -13.01 2.71
C MET A 55 -4.88 -13.33 2.18
N LYS A 56 -5.06 -14.45 1.52
CA LYS A 56 -6.27 -14.77 0.75
C LYS A 56 -7.57 -14.67 1.56
N SER A 57 -7.59 -15.09 2.81
CA SER A 57 -8.77 -15.00 3.67
C SER A 57 -9.22 -13.56 3.92
N GLU A 58 -8.27 -12.62 4.01
CA GLU A 58 -8.60 -11.20 4.14
C GLU A 58 -9.06 -10.59 2.81
N LEU A 59 -8.52 -11.07 1.68
CA LEU A 59 -8.96 -10.64 0.36
C LEU A 59 -10.41 -11.01 0.09
N ASP A 60 -10.90 -12.08 0.68
CA ASP A 60 -12.30 -12.53 0.53
C ASP A 60 -13.31 -11.59 1.21
N ASN A 61 -12.84 -10.65 2.04
CA ASN A 61 -13.66 -9.57 2.60
C ASN A 61 -13.87 -8.38 1.64
N ILE A 62 -13.21 -8.42 0.48
CA ILE A 62 -13.24 -7.36 -0.54
C ILE A 62 -14.29 -7.71 -1.59
N ASN A 63 -15.23 -6.79 -1.81
CA ASN A 63 -16.31 -6.94 -2.79
C ASN A 63 -16.57 -5.61 -3.49
N ASN A 64 -17.33 -5.67 -4.59
CA ASN A 64 -17.79 -4.48 -5.32
C ASN A 64 -16.64 -3.50 -5.61
N ILE A 65 -15.63 -4.00 -6.32
CA ILE A 65 -14.43 -3.26 -6.66
C ILE A 65 -14.77 -2.10 -7.62
N ARG A 66 -14.32 -0.90 -7.30
CA ARG A 66 -14.46 0.30 -8.12
C ARG A 66 -13.21 0.56 -8.96
N ILE A 67 -12.03 0.45 -8.33
CA ILE A 67 -10.74 0.70 -8.96
C ILE A 67 -9.75 -0.33 -8.43
N GLN A 68 -8.92 -0.85 -9.32
CA GLN A 68 -7.75 -1.65 -9.01
C GLN A 68 -6.55 -1.11 -9.78
N GLU A 69 -5.42 -0.90 -9.09
CA GLU A 69 -4.18 -0.42 -9.70
C GLU A 69 -4.42 0.79 -10.62
N GLY A 70 -5.17 1.78 -10.12
CA GLY A 70 -5.62 2.93 -10.89
C GLY A 70 -5.00 4.25 -10.47
N GLY A 71 -4.76 5.13 -11.46
CA GLY A 71 -4.30 6.50 -11.23
C GLY A 71 -5.43 7.40 -10.73
N LEU A 72 -5.13 8.20 -9.71
CA LEU A 72 -6.02 9.22 -9.17
C LEU A 72 -5.26 10.53 -8.98
N TYR A 73 -5.97 11.63 -8.96
CA TYR A 73 -5.41 12.95 -8.65
C TYR A 73 -6.43 13.86 -7.99
N SER A 74 -5.93 14.87 -7.29
CA SER A 74 -6.72 15.95 -6.71
C SER A 74 -6.14 17.29 -7.13
N ASP A 75 -6.95 18.11 -7.80
CA ASP A 75 -6.58 19.49 -8.12
C ASP A 75 -6.56 20.36 -6.87
N LYS A 76 -7.48 20.13 -5.94
CA LYS A 76 -7.56 20.85 -4.66
C LYS A 76 -6.33 20.69 -3.80
N LEU A 77 -5.81 19.47 -3.73
CA LEU A 77 -4.64 19.15 -2.92
C LEU A 77 -3.32 19.24 -3.71
N GLY A 78 -3.38 19.27 -5.04
CA GLY A 78 -2.20 19.27 -5.89
C GLY A 78 -1.40 17.98 -5.79
N VAL A 79 -2.07 16.83 -5.67
CA VAL A 79 -1.43 15.52 -5.50
C VAL A 79 -2.00 14.51 -6.49
N ALA A 80 -1.17 13.54 -6.84
CA ALA A 80 -1.55 12.42 -7.69
C ALA A 80 -0.87 11.14 -7.21
N GLY A 81 -1.43 10.00 -7.58
CA GLY A 81 -0.84 8.71 -7.25
C GLY A 81 -1.62 7.54 -7.85
N ARG A 82 -1.14 6.34 -7.56
CA ARG A 82 -1.77 5.09 -8.00
C ARG A 82 -2.28 4.36 -6.76
N VAL A 83 -3.58 4.16 -6.68
CA VAL A 83 -4.22 3.43 -5.60
C VAL A 83 -4.22 1.93 -5.90
N ASP A 84 -3.97 1.10 -4.91
CA ASP A 84 -4.02 -0.35 -5.06
C ASP A 84 -5.45 -0.83 -5.32
N CYS A 85 -6.39 -0.42 -4.47
CA CYS A 85 -7.77 -0.87 -4.56
C CYS A 85 -8.74 0.12 -3.91
N ILE A 86 -9.86 0.36 -4.57
CA ILE A 86 -11.02 1.00 -3.97
C ILE A 86 -12.19 0.04 -4.14
N ALA A 87 -12.74 -0.43 -3.02
CA ALA A 87 -13.76 -1.46 -2.99
C ALA A 87 -14.49 -1.45 -1.63
N GLU A 88 -15.52 -2.24 -1.51
CA GLU A 88 -16.10 -2.51 -0.21
C GLU A 88 -15.24 -3.53 0.55
N TYR A 89 -14.86 -3.18 1.76
CA TYR A 89 -14.21 -4.07 2.72
C TYR A 89 -15.21 -4.35 3.86
N LYS A 90 -15.61 -5.60 3.98
CA LYS A 90 -16.68 -5.99 4.92
C LYS A 90 -17.94 -5.14 4.78
N GLY A 91 -18.31 -4.81 3.56
CA GLY A 91 -19.51 -4.05 3.22
C GLY A 91 -19.39 -2.53 3.28
N LYS A 92 -18.21 -1.98 3.61
CA LYS A 92 -17.97 -0.54 3.66
C LYS A 92 -16.97 -0.10 2.60
N ILE A 93 -17.35 0.90 1.77
CA ILE A 93 -16.46 1.46 0.75
C ILE A 93 -15.17 1.99 1.38
N SER A 94 -14.03 1.57 0.86
CA SER A 94 -12.73 1.80 1.47
C SER A 94 -11.65 2.01 0.42
N VAL A 95 -10.63 2.78 0.78
CA VAL A 95 -9.32 2.72 0.14
C VAL A 95 -8.55 1.60 0.81
N ILE A 96 -8.08 0.64 0.03
CA ILE A 96 -7.40 -0.57 0.51
C ILE A 96 -5.99 -0.59 -0.07
N ASP A 97 -5.00 -0.76 0.79
CA ASP A 97 -3.60 -0.84 0.41
C ASP A 97 -2.99 -2.16 0.88
N PHE A 98 -2.26 -2.82 -0.01
CA PHE A 98 -1.62 -4.11 0.25
C PHE A 98 -0.12 -3.90 0.44
N LYS A 99 0.41 -4.42 1.52
CA LYS A 99 1.84 -4.32 1.87
C LYS A 99 2.41 -5.70 2.18
N THR A 100 3.67 -5.87 1.83
CA THR A 100 4.48 -7.00 2.28
C THR A 100 5.52 -6.50 3.27
N SER A 101 5.86 -7.32 4.25
CA SER A 101 6.86 -6.98 5.25
C SER A 101 7.62 -8.24 5.68
N THR A 102 8.85 -8.09 6.12
CA THR A 102 9.61 -9.17 6.72
C THR A 102 9.01 -9.58 8.06
N LYS A 103 8.62 -8.61 8.87
CA LYS A 103 8.05 -8.78 10.21
C LYS A 103 6.81 -7.91 10.41
N GLU A 104 6.03 -8.21 11.43
CA GLU A 104 4.91 -7.38 11.85
C GLU A 104 5.35 -5.94 12.15
N LYS A 105 4.49 -5.00 11.80
CA LYS A 105 4.69 -3.58 12.03
C LYS A 105 3.86 -3.09 13.20
N LYS A 106 4.42 -2.18 14.00
CA LYS A 106 3.65 -1.43 14.99
C LYS A 106 2.75 -0.40 14.30
N GLU A 107 1.61 -0.11 14.90
CA GLU A 107 0.65 0.85 14.36
C GLU A 107 1.27 2.23 14.06
N GLU A 108 2.12 2.72 14.93
CA GLU A 108 2.83 3.99 14.75
C GLU A 108 3.76 4.01 13.52
N TRP A 109 4.20 2.86 13.03
CA TRP A 109 5.07 2.76 11.85
C TRP A 109 4.29 2.75 10.53
N VAL A 110 2.98 2.61 10.58
CA VAL A 110 2.11 2.60 9.39
C VAL A 110 1.35 3.92 9.19
N GLU A 111 1.62 4.94 10.00
CA GLU A 111 0.98 6.26 9.91
C GLU A 111 1.04 6.83 8.51
N ASN A 112 2.21 6.75 7.84
CA ASN A 112 2.38 7.26 6.48
C ASN A 112 1.49 6.55 5.46
N TYR A 113 1.18 5.28 5.66
CA TYR A 113 0.26 4.54 4.80
C TYR A 113 -1.17 5.08 4.94
N PHE A 114 -1.58 5.47 6.13
CA PHE A 114 -2.88 6.09 6.37
C PHE A 114 -2.96 7.52 5.84
N ILE A 115 -1.89 8.28 5.93
CA ILE A 115 -1.80 9.62 5.30
C ILE A 115 -1.99 9.48 3.79
N GLN A 116 -1.27 8.57 3.16
CA GLN A 116 -1.40 8.27 1.73
C GLN A 116 -2.81 7.79 1.38
N GLY A 117 -3.35 6.85 2.14
CA GLY A 117 -4.71 6.34 1.94
C GLY A 117 -5.78 7.42 2.06
N SER A 118 -5.61 8.34 2.99
CA SER A 118 -6.50 9.48 3.17
C SER A 118 -6.46 10.44 1.96
N ALA A 119 -5.28 10.62 1.36
CA ALA A 119 -5.16 11.37 0.10
C ALA A 119 -5.95 10.70 -1.03
N TYR A 120 -5.89 9.38 -1.16
CA TYR A 120 -6.67 8.65 -2.16
C TYR A 120 -8.18 8.76 -1.92
N CYS A 121 -8.62 8.78 -0.66
CA CYS A 121 -10.03 9.05 -0.34
C CYS A 121 -10.48 10.40 -0.89
N GLU A 122 -9.69 11.45 -0.67
CA GLU A 122 -9.99 12.79 -1.16
C GLU A 122 -9.93 12.88 -2.70
N MET A 123 -8.95 12.23 -3.33
CA MET A 123 -8.84 12.18 -4.79
C MET A 123 -10.07 11.51 -5.42
N TYR A 124 -10.51 10.40 -4.85
CA TYR A 124 -11.67 9.67 -5.35
C TYR A 124 -12.97 10.45 -5.15
N GLU A 125 -13.18 11.01 -3.98
CA GLU A 125 -14.36 11.81 -3.67
C GLU A 125 -14.48 13.04 -4.59
N GLU A 126 -13.35 13.73 -4.84
CA GLU A 126 -13.32 14.87 -5.77
C GLU A 126 -13.72 14.49 -7.18
N ARG A 127 -13.28 13.31 -7.65
CA ARG A 127 -13.50 12.83 -9.01
C ARG A 127 -14.87 12.18 -9.21
N PHE A 128 -15.32 11.37 -8.28
CA PHE A 128 -16.50 10.51 -8.43
C PHE A 128 -17.68 10.94 -7.57
N LEU A 129 -17.53 11.97 -6.75
CA LEU A 129 -18.56 12.52 -5.86
C LEU A 129 -19.15 11.49 -4.89
N GLN A 130 -18.40 10.44 -4.58
CA GLN A 130 -18.74 9.43 -3.58
C GLN A 130 -17.78 9.53 -2.40
N PRO A 131 -18.27 9.86 -1.19
CA PRO A 131 -17.42 9.91 0.00
C PRO A 131 -16.85 8.55 0.37
N ILE A 132 -15.56 8.53 0.69
CA ILE A 132 -14.87 7.39 1.29
C ILE A 132 -14.22 7.86 2.57
N GLU A 133 -14.58 7.24 3.69
CA GLU A 133 -14.05 7.61 5.01
C GLU A 133 -13.04 6.61 5.53
N GLN A 134 -13.10 5.36 5.08
CA GLN A 134 -12.32 4.26 5.62
C GLN A 134 -11.10 3.95 4.78
N VAL A 135 -9.96 3.83 5.47
CA VAL A 135 -8.70 3.34 4.91
C VAL A 135 -8.36 2.01 5.58
N VAL A 136 -8.07 1.00 4.76
CA VAL A 136 -7.69 -0.35 5.20
C VAL A 136 -6.27 -0.63 4.71
N ILE A 137 -5.37 -0.97 5.62
CA ILE A 137 -4.02 -1.42 5.30
C ILE A 137 -3.91 -2.89 5.66
N LEU A 138 -3.66 -3.73 4.66
CA LEU A 138 -3.44 -5.16 4.83
C LEU A 138 -1.96 -5.46 4.63
N ILE A 139 -1.31 -5.99 5.66
CA ILE A 139 0.11 -6.32 5.62
C ILE A 139 0.27 -7.82 5.81
N VAL A 140 0.92 -8.49 4.87
CA VAL A 140 1.34 -9.88 5.02
C VAL A 140 2.83 -9.93 5.32
N THR A 141 3.21 -10.76 6.29
CA THR A 141 4.59 -10.89 6.73
C THR A 141 5.17 -12.24 6.33
N GLU A 142 6.50 -12.28 6.18
CA GLU A 142 7.21 -13.52 5.79
C GLU A 142 7.10 -14.61 6.85
N ASP A 143 6.85 -14.26 8.11
CA ASP A 143 6.60 -15.22 9.20
C ASP A 143 5.14 -15.74 9.24
N GLY A 144 4.33 -15.39 8.24
CA GLY A 144 3.00 -15.94 8.05
C GLY A 144 1.88 -15.20 8.78
N ALA A 145 2.10 -13.98 9.21
CA ALA A 145 1.07 -13.14 9.82
C ALA A 145 0.37 -12.25 8.79
N VAL A 146 -0.89 -11.94 9.06
CA VAL A 146 -1.63 -10.88 8.35
C VAL A 146 -2.06 -9.85 9.39
N GLN A 147 -1.68 -8.61 9.15
CA GLN A 147 -2.11 -7.49 9.97
C GLN A 147 -3.14 -6.67 9.20
N THR A 148 -4.23 -6.33 9.89
CA THR A 148 -5.30 -5.50 9.34
C THR A 148 -5.40 -4.23 10.17
N PHE A 149 -5.11 -3.09 9.56
CA PHE A 149 -5.27 -1.77 10.20
C PHE A 149 -6.41 -1.03 9.49
N ILE A 150 -7.39 -0.60 10.26
CA ILE A 150 -8.56 0.11 9.75
C ILE A 150 -8.68 1.43 10.51
N LYS A 151 -8.67 2.55 9.78
CA LYS A 151 -8.77 3.89 10.34
C LYS A 151 -9.68 4.77 9.50
N ASP A 152 -10.18 5.82 10.14
CA ASP A 152 -10.94 6.88 9.48
C ASP A 152 -10.00 7.94 8.90
N LYS A 153 -10.22 8.36 7.66
CA LYS A 153 -9.40 9.39 7.01
C LYS A 153 -9.34 10.70 7.79
N ARG A 154 -10.40 11.02 8.54
CA ARG A 154 -10.49 12.28 9.29
C ARG A 154 -9.40 12.41 10.36
N ASP A 155 -8.91 11.29 10.88
CA ASP A 155 -7.81 11.30 11.85
C ASP A 155 -6.47 11.67 11.20
N TYR A 156 -6.36 11.56 9.87
CA TYR A 156 -5.11 11.78 9.12
C TYR A 156 -5.13 12.98 8.17
N LEU A 157 -6.29 13.57 7.90
CA LEU A 157 -6.39 14.74 7.01
C LEU A 157 -5.56 15.94 7.48
N PRO A 158 -5.47 16.27 8.78
CA PRO A 158 -4.59 17.33 9.24
C PRO A 158 -3.11 17.03 8.95
N LEU A 159 -2.68 15.79 9.16
CA LEU A 159 -1.31 15.35 8.85
C LEU A 159 -1.02 15.37 7.36
N LEU A 160 -1.99 15.01 6.53
CA LEU A 160 -1.89 15.10 5.07
C LEU A 160 -1.67 16.54 4.62
N LYS A 161 -2.44 17.48 5.12
CA LYS A 161 -2.30 18.91 4.80
C LYS A 161 -0.94 19.46 5.20
N THR A 162 -0.45 19.08 6.37
CA THR A 162 0.89 19.43 6.85
C THR A 162 1.97 18.87 5.93
N ALA A 163 1.86 17.59 5.55
CA ALA A 163 2.83 16.93 4.67
C ALA A 163 2.90 17.61 3.29
N ILE A 164 1.75 17.96 2.72
CA ILE A 164 1.68 18.67 1.41
C ILE A 164 2.31 20.06 1.52
N LYS A 165 2.02 20.79 2.59
CA LYS A 165 2.59 22.11 2.83
C LYS A 165 4.12 22.04 2.94
N GLU A 166 4.65 21.14 3.73
CA GLU A 166 6.09 20.94 3.89
C GLU A 166 6.76 20.56 2.57
N PHE A 167 6.14 19.69 1.78
CA PHE A 167 6.65 19.32 0.47
C PHE A 167 6.72 20.52 -0.48
N ASN A 168 5.67 21.34 -0.53
CA ASN A 168 5.62 22.52 -1.38
C ASN A 168 6.65 23.58 -0.96
N GLU A 169 6.86 23.79 0.34
CA GLU A 169 7.86 24.72 0.87
C GLU A 169 9.30 24.31 0.52
N LYS A 170 9.57 23.00 0.47
CA LYS A 170 10.91 22.48 0.11
C LYS A 170 11.21 22.55 -1.39
N ASN A 171 10.17 22.59 -2.23
CA ASN A 171 10.32 22.57 -3.69
C ASN A 171 10.05 23.92 -4.36
N ASN A 172 9.80 24.97 -3.59
CA ASN A 172 9.72 26.35 -4.00
C ASN A 172 10.98 27.11 -3.51
#